data_ee38d92d2e7b1183c07c2bc01740f076
#
_entry.id   ee38d92d2e7b1183c07c2bc01740f076
#
_cell.length_a   1.000
_cell.length_b   1.000
_cell.length_c   1.000
_cell.angle_alpha   90.00
_cell.angle_beta   90.00
_cell.angle_gamma   90.00
#
_symmetry.space_group_name_H-M   'P 1'
#
loop_
_entity.id
_entity.type
_entity.pdbx_description
1 polymer ?
#
loop_
_entity_poly.entity_id
_entity_poly.type
_entity_poly.pdbx_seq_one_letter_code
_entity_poly.pdbx_strand_id
1 'polypeptide(L)'
;LQQNLTKVAHDLQQKSCIFAPDLEQKLMFRRHILNKLEAWKANAKHKPLILRGARQVGKTTVVNEFGSQFDNYLYFNLENPESIKLFEMEIPLDDLVNMLYASLGKSQQDGSTLIFIDEIQNSPKTIALLRYFYEQRPDLYVIAAGSLLENLVDVKVSFPVGRVQYLALRPCSFYEFLGAIGKNNLLSILAQKAELTVVFHEQLMHLFNQYAIIGGMPEAVQQYAETQDIVAIEDIYETLVQAYKDDSEKYVRGNKLTDVVRFVLSYGWAYSGETITLGNFANSGYKSREVGEAFRLLEKAMLLELVYPVSSTQMPIIPETKRMPKLIWFDTGLVNYQAGIRKEIIGSTEMVDSWRGHIAEQITAQELLAMEDRVGQHRSFWARPNNGAEVDFLFTHESKLYPIEVKSGTNSHLRSLQSFMDNSDIDIAIRIWSNPYSVDKVKTPNGKEFRLINLPFYLIGRLHQVLEEILTVRDTKSAF
;
A
#
# COMPACT_ATOMS: atom_id res chain seq x y z
N LEU A 1 -33.27 21.97 -25.85
CA LEU A 1 -32.06 21.50 -25.13
C LEU A 1 -31.78 22.38 -23.91
N GLN A 2 -31.67 23.73 -24.08
CA GLN A 2 -31.42 24.66 -22.97
C GLN A 2 -32.49 24.58 -21.85
N GLN A 3 -33.76 24.48 -22.18
CA GLN A 3 -34.86 24.37 -21.20
C GLN A 3 -34.82 23.05 -20.39
N ASN A 4 -34.38 21.94 -21.01
CA ASN A 4 -34.19 20.67 -20.31
C ASN A 4 -32.94 20.70 -19.41
N LEU A 5 -31.88 21.38 -19.81
CA LEU A 5 -30.67 21.55 -19.02
C LEU A 5 -30.93 22.41 -17.76
N THR A 6 -31.72 23.48 -17.89
CA THR A 6 -32.08 24.34 -16.76
C THR A 6 -33.00 23.61 -15.75
N LYS A 7 -33.88 22.73 -16.23
CA LYS A 7 -34.74 21.94 -15.37
C LYS A 7 -33.99 20.86 -14.59
N VAL A 8 -33.04 20.19 -15.24
CA VAL A 8 -32.15 19.22 -14.59
C VAL A 8 -31.24 19.90 -13.53
N ALA A 9 -30.71 21.08 -13.84
CA ALA A 9 -29.92 21.86 -12.89
C ALA A 9 -30.74 22.34 -11.69
N HIS A 10 -31.97 22.73 -11.90
CA HIS A 10 -32.90 23.17 -10.83
C HIS A 10 -33.37 22.03 -9.92
N ASP A 11 -33.64 20.84 -10.48
CA ASP A 11 -33.98 19.64 -9.72
C ASP A 11 -32.81 19.11 -8.90
N LEU A 12 -31.58 19.26 -9.43
CA LEU A 12 -30.34 18.95 -8.70
C LEU A 12 -30.05 19.94 -7.57
N GLN A 13 -30.33 21.23 -7.76
CA GLN A 13 -30.19 22.26 -6.72
C GLN A 13 -31.12 22.06 -5.52
N GLN A 14 -32.35 21.64 -5.74
CA GLN A 14 -33.28 21.37 -4.62
C GLN A 14 -32.91 20.17 -3.76
N LYS A 15 -32.09 19.24 -4.31
CA LYS A 15 -31.62 18.06 -3.60
C LYS A 15 -30.17 18.24 -3.03
N SER A 16 -29.52 19.37 -3.34
CA SER A 16 -28.12 19.62 -2.92
C SER A 16 -27.92 19.80 -1.41
N CYS A 17 -28.99 19.96 -0.63
CA CYS A 17 -28.90 19.96 0.84
C CYS A 17 -28.60 18.57 1.45
N ILE A 18 -28.50 17.50 0.63
CA ILE A 18 -28.21 16.13 1.10
C ILE A 18 -26.74 15.73 0.79
N PHE A 19 -25.97 16.57 0.08
CA PHE A 19 -24.69 16.22 -0.52
C PHE A 19 -23.45 16.85 0.11
N ALA A 20 -23.55 17.48 1.26
CA ALA A 20 -22.36 17.74 2.05
C ALA A 20 -22.08 16.47 2.88
N PRO A 21 -21.09 15.62 2.54
CA PRO A 21 -20.56 14.72 3.53
C PRO A 21 -20.08 15.62 4.67
N ASP A 22 -20.32 15.21 5.91
CA ASP A 22 -19.68 15.84 7.05
C ASP A 22 -18.18 15.93 6.77
N LEU A 23 -17.71 17.12 6.38
CA LEU A 23 -16.32 17.43 6.06
C LEU A 23 -15.43 17.39 7.32
N GLU A 24 -15.95 16.87 8.43
CA GLU A 24 -15.27 16.86 9.72
C GLU A 24 -14.38 15.65 9.99
N GLN A 25 -14.26 14.68 9.09
CA GLN A 25 -13.19 13.68 9.21
C GLN A 25 -11.84 14.25 8.72
N LYS A 26 -11.36 15.27 9.41
CA LYS A 26 -9.97 15.70 9.28
C LYS A 26 -9.10 14.54 9.73
N LEU A 27 -8.21 14.05 8.86
CA LEU A 27 -7.17 13.11 9.27
C LEU A 27 -6.47 13.67 10.51
N MET A 28 -6.46 12.93 11.62
CA MET A 28 -5.75 13.33 12.82
C MET A 28 -4.24 13.39 12.61
N PHE A 29 -3.74 12.80 11.51
CA PHE A 29 -2.32 12.74 11.19
C PHE A 29 -2.08 12.81 9.68
N ARG A 30 -0.94 13.41 9.31
CA ARG A 30 -0.56 13.62 7.92
C ARG A 30 -0.11 12.31 7.28
N ARG A 31 -0.68 11.95 6.12
CA ARG A 31 -0.27 10.82 5.29
C ARG A 31 0.87 11.22 4.35
N HIS A 32 1.89 10.37 4.20
CA HIS A 32 3.05 10.62 3.34
C HIS A 32 2.69 10.83 1.87
N ILE A 33 1.61 10.22 1.40
CA ILE A 33 1.10 10.38 0.03
C ILE A 33 0.78 11.84 -0.31
N LEU A 34 0.46 12.70 0.68
CA LEU A 34 0.20 14.12 0.47
C LEU A 34 1.40 14.84 -0.16
N ASN A 35 2.63 14.47 0.22
CA ASN A 35 3.83 15.03 -0.40
C ASN A 35 3.91 14.71 -1.91
N LYS A 36 3.41 13.52 -2.32
CA LYS A 36 3.35 13.12 -3.73
C LYS A 36 2.24 13.86 -4.47
N LEU A 37 1.10 14.08 -3.83
CA LEU A 37 0.00 14.87 -4.38
C LEU A 37 0.43 16.34 -4.54
N GLU A 38 1.16 16.91 -3.59
CA GLU A 38 1.72 18.27 -3.68
C GLU A 38 2.73 18.38 -4.84
N ALA A 39 3.62 17.40 -4.99
CA ALA A 39 4.55 17.35 -6.11
C ALA A 39 3.83 17.19 -7.46
N TRP A 40 2.74 16.41 -7.51
CA TRP A 40 1.88 16.27 -8.68
C TRP A 40 1.19 17.60 -9.02
N LYS A 41 0.64 18.31 -8.03
CA LYS A 41 0.03 19.63 -8.19
C LYS A 41 1.04 20.67 -8.73
N ALA A 42 2.28 20.64 -8.26
CA ALA A 42 3.33 21.55 -8.68
C ALA A 42 3.82 21.32 -10.14
N ASN A 43 3.49 20.15 -10.72
CA ASN A 43 3.90 19.83 -12.09
C ASN A 43 2.98 20.49 -13.11
N ALA A 44 3.47 21.49 -13.85
CA ALA A 44 2.72 22.19 -14.90
C ALA A 44 2.21 21.26 -16.02
N LYS A 45 2.79 20.06 -16.17
CA LYS A 45 2.37 19.03 -17.14
C LYS A 45 1.70 17.84 -16.45
N HIS A 46 0.99 18.10 -15.36
CA HIS A 46 0.29 17.04 -14.63
C HIS A 46 -0.74 16.34 -15.55
N LYS A 47 -0.98 15.07 -15.27
CA LYS A 47 -2.05 14.29 -15.91
C LYS A 47 -3.12 13.98 -14.86
N PRO A 48 -4.36 13.71 -15.27
CA PRO A 48 -5.34 13.13 -14.36
C PRO A 48 -4.72 11.98 -13.58
N LEU A 49 -4.93 11.98 -12.27
CA LEU A 49 -4.32 11.03 -11.34
C LEU A 49 -5.34 9.95 -10.96
N ILE A 50 -4.94 8.69 -11.06
CA ILE A 50 -5.70 7.56 -10.54
C ILE A 50 -5.06 7.10 -9.23
N LEU A 51 -5.76 7.32 -8.11
CA LEU A 51 -5.35 6.89 -6.79
C LEU A 51 -5.91 5.49 -6.51
N ARG A 52 -5.03 4.49 -6.46
CA ARG A 52 -5.38 3.11 -6.15
C ARG A 52 -5.06 2.75 -4.71
N GLY A 53 -5.75 1.78 -4.16
CA GLY A 53 -5.52 1.25 -2.82
C GLY A 53 -6.65 0.34 -2.40
N ALA A 54 -6.40 -0.55 -1.46
CA ALA A 54 -7.42 -1.39 -0.87
C ALA A 54 -8.61 -0.56 -0.35
N ARG A 55 -9.74 -1.19 -0.14
CA ARG A 55 -10.87 -0.51 0.50
C ARG A 55 -10.49 -0.06 1.91
N GLN A 56 -10.96 1.13 2.31
CA GLN A 56 -10.77 1.72 3.65
C GLN A 56 -9.31 2.06 4.04
N VAL A 57 -8.39 2.17 3.08
CA VAL A 57 -7.03 2.69 3.33
C VAL A 57 -6.96 4.23 3.38
N GLY A 58 -8.12 4.92 3.31
CA GLY A 58 -8.22 6.37 3.46
C GLY A 58 -8.10 7.18 2.17
N LYS A 59 -8.40 6.61 0.99
CA LYS A 59 -8.35 7.34 -0.31
C LYS A 59 -9.17 8.63 -0.30
N THR A 60 -10.45 8.51 0.02
CA THR A 60 -11.40 9.63 0.06
C THR A 60 -10.93 10.71 1.05
N THR A 61 -10.51 10.31 2.24
CA THR A 61 -10.07 11.23 3.31
C THR A 61 -8.82 12.01 2.89
N VAL A 62 -7.82 11.35 2.31
CA VAL A 62 -6.60 12.00 1.82
C VAL A 62 -6.89 13.00 0.71
N VAL A 63 -7.77 12.65 -0.25
CA VAL A 63 -8.08 13.57 -1.35
C VAL A 63 -8.94 14.73 -0.88
N ASN A 64 -9.86 14.52 0.08
CA ASN A 64 -10.63 15.59 0.70
C ASN A 64 -9.70 16.58 1.43
N GLU A 65 -8.71 16.09 2.22
CA GLU A 65 -7.69 16.92 2.85
C GLU A 65 -6.90 17.70 1.80
N PHE A 66 -6.42 17.03 0.77
CA PHE A 66 -5.68 17.67 -0.32
C PHE A 66 -6.53 18.69 -1.08
N GLY A 67 -7.83 18.44 -1.23
CA GLY A 67 -8.80 19.31 -1.87
C GLY A 67 -8.91 20.70 -1.21
N SER A 68 -8.63 20.80 0.09
CA SER A 68 -8.61 22.07 0.82
C SER A 68 -7.52 23.06 0.35
N GLN A 69 -6.56 22.60 -0.44
CA GLN A 69 -5.49 23.41 -1.02
C GLN A 69 -5.87 24.05 -2.38
N PHE A 70 -7.11 23.85 -2.84
CA PHE A 70 -7.62 24.36 -4.11
C PHE A 70 -8.68 25.43 -3.89
N ASP A 71 -8.75 26.42 -4.77
CA ASP A 71 -9.76 27.47 -4.73
C ASP A 71 -11.15 26.88 -4.97
N ASN A 72 -11.23 25.87 -5.85
CA ASN A 72 -12.44 25.16 -6.16
C ASN A 72 -12.24 23.66 -5.98
N TYR A 73 -13.02 23.05 -5.10
CA TYR A 73 -13.02 21.61 -4.89
C TYR A 73 -14.40 21.03 -5.24
N LEU A 74 -14.41 20.10 -6.21
CA LEU A 74 -15.63 19.45 -6.71
C LEU A 74 -15.51 17.94 -6.45
N TYR A 75 -16.31 17.42 -5.51
CA TYR A 75 -16.32 16.01 -5.11
C TYR A 75 -17.55 15.28 -5.65
N PHE A 76 -17.31 14.14 -6.30
CA PHE A 76 -18.34 13.25 -6.84
C PHE A 76 -18.05 11.81 -6.48
N ASN A 77 -19.01 11.14 -5.82
CA ASN A 77 -18.97 9.71 -5.56
C ASN A 77 -19.83 8.97 -6.58
N LEU A 78 -19.22 8.08 -7.36
CA LEU A 78 -19.92 7.28 -8.38
C LEU A 78 -20.62 6.03 -7.80
N GLU A 79 -20.72 5.86 -6.49
CA GLU A 79 -21.77 5.00 -5.89
C GLU A 79 -23.15 5.64 -5.99
N ASN A 80 -23.19 6.97 -6.14
CA ASN A 80 -24.43 7.70 -6.31
C ASN A 80 -24.89 7.67 -7.79
N PRO A 81 -26.09 7.14 -8.06
CA PRO A 81 -26.64 7.09 -9.43
C PRO A 81 -26.79 8.46 -10.11
N GLU A 82 -26.98 9.54 -9.36
CA GLU A 82 -27.10 10.89 -9.91
C GLU A 82 -25.73 11.38 -10.40
N SER A 83 -24.66 11.10 -9.65
CA SER A 83 -23.29 11.39 -10.11
C SER A 83 -22.94 10.59 -11.37
N ILE A 84 -23.29 9.29 -11.43
CA ILE A 84 -23.07 8.49 -12.63
C ILE A 84 -23.78 9.10 -13.84
N LYS A 85 -25.08 9.43 -13.70
CA LYS A 85 -25.86 10.03 -14.79
C LYS A 85 -25.21 11.31 -15.33
N LEU A 86 -24.67 12.14 -14.44
CA LEU A 86 -24.03 13.39 -14.80
C LEU A 86 -22.77 13.13 -15.64
N PHE A 87 -21.89 12.23 -15.22
CA PHE A 87 -20.67 11.89 -15.96
C PHE A 87 -20.91 11.08 -17.24
N GLU A 88 -22.03 10.41 -17.38
CA GLU A 88 -22.39 9.60 -18.55
C GLU A 88 -23.20 10.38 -19.61
N MET A 89 -23.45 11.68 -19.38
CA MET A 89 -24.09 12.54 -20.39
C MET A 89 -23.24 12.66 -21.65
N GLU A 90 -23.88 12.56 -22.81
CA GLU A 90 -23.22 12.73 -24.11
C GLU A 90 -23.22 14.22 -24.52
N ILE A 91 -22.40 15.02 -23.86
CA ILE A 91 -22.26 16.47 -24.06
C ILE A 91 -20.77 16.83 -24.20
N PRO A 92 -20.45 17.98 -24.80
CA PRO A 92 -19.09 18.51 -24.83
C PRO A 92 -18.49 18.61 -23.41
N LEU A 93 -17.16 18.44 -23.28
CA LEU A 93 -16.47 18.45 -21.98
C LEU A 93 -16.69 19.78 -21.21
N ASP A 94 -16.66 20.92 -21.91
CA ASP A 94 -16.87 22.23 -21.28
C ASP A 94 -18.28 22.36 -20.70
N ASP A 95 -19.30 21.84 -21.39
CA ASP A 95 -20.67 21.80 -20.88
C ASP A 95 -20.77 20.87 -19.67
N LEU A 96 -20.10 19.71 -19.71
CA LEU A 96 -20.02 18.82 -18.55
C LEU A 96 -19.40 19.54 -17.35
N VAL A 97 -18.25 20.21 -17.53
CA VAL A 97 -17.57 20.95 -16.45
C VAL A 97 -18.51 22.02 -15.86
N ASN A 98 -19.20 22.79 -16.69
CA ASN A 98 -20.19 23.76 -16.23
C ASN A 98 -21.31 23.10 -15.41
N MET A 99 -21.78 21.92 -15.83
CA MET A 99 -22.78 21.15 -15.10
C MET A 99 -22.26 20.59 -13.79
N LEU A 100 -20.99 20.16 -13.72
CA LEU A 100 -20.36 19.73 -12.47
C LEU A 100 -20.37 20.86 -11.44
N TYR A 101 -20.01 22.08 -11.82
CA TYR A 101 -20.09 23.25 -10.95
C TYR A 101 -21.54 23.54 -10.51
N ALA A 102 -22.47 23.60 -11.48
CA ALA A 102 -23.88 23.91 -11.21
C ALA A 102 -24.53 22.87 -10.28
N SER A 103 -24.22 21.58 -10.44
CA SER A 103 -24.77 20.50 -9.61
C SER A 103 -24.41 20.63 -8.12
N LEU A 104 -23.30 21.31 -7.82
CA LEU A 104 -22.85 21.58 -6.45
C LEU A 104 -23.24 23.01 -6.00
N GLY A 105 -24.08 23.73 -6.76
CA GLY A 105 -24.46 25.10 -6.46
C GLY A 105 -23.30 26.10 -6.56
N LYS A 106 -22.25 25.76 -7.29
CA LYS A 106 -21.05 26.58 -7.49
C LYS A 106 -21.04 27.18 -8.89
N SER A 107 -20.39 28.33 -9.06
CA SER A 107 -20.05 28.90 -10.37
C SER A 107 -18.57 28.67 -10.64
N GLN A 108 -18.21 28.51 -11.91
CA GLN A 108 -16.80 28.47 -12.28
C GLN A 108 -16.17 29.82 -11.95
N GLN A 109 -15.21 29.82 -11.03
CA GLN A 109 -14.46 30.99 -10.61
C GLN A 109 -13.01 30.87 -11.06
N ASP A 110 -12.31 32.00 -11.11
CA ASP A 110 -10.86 32.00 -11.30
C ASP A 110 -10.17 31.25 -10.16
N GLY A 111 -9.04 30.62 -10.48
CA GLY A 111 -8.26 29.88 -9.51
C GLY A 111 -8.11 28.39 -9.85
N SER A 112 -7.39 27.69 -9.00
CA SER A 112 -7.11 26.26 -9.16
C SER A 112 -8.35 25.41 -8.84
N THR A 113 -8.68 24.47 -9.71
CA THR A 113 -9.83 23.56 -9.51
C THR A 113 -9.39 22.11 -9.42
N LEU A 114 -9.80 21.42 -8.37
CA LEU A 114 -9.69 19.97 -8.23
C LEU A 114 -11.07 19.33 -8.40
N ILE A 115 -11.18 18.42 -9.37
CA ILE A 115 -12.32 17.52 -9.53
C ILE A 115 -11.90 16.17 -8.96
N PHE A 116 -12.59 15.71 -7.91
CA PHE A 116 -12.40 14.41 -7.34
C PHE A 116 -13.54 13.46 -7.69
N ILE A 117 -13.22 12.37 -8.36
CA ILE A 117 -14.16 11.34 -8.82
C ILE A 117 -13.86 10.07 -8.03
N ASP A 118 -14.66 9.81 -7.01
CA ASP A 118 -14.52 8.64 -6.15
C ASP A 118 -15.30 7.45 -6.70
N GLU A 119 -14.86 6.22 -6.39
CA GLU A 119 -15.42 4.95 -6.84
C GLU A 119 -15.61 4.88 -8.37
N ILE A 120 -14.59 5.36 -9.11
CA ILE A 120 -14.63 5.53 -10.58
C ILE A 120 -14.90 4.20 -11.33
N GLN A 121 -14.63 3.03 -10.72
CA GLN A 121 -14.94 1.72 -11.32
C GLN A 121 -16.43 1.51 -11.58
N ASN A 122 -17.31 2.30 -10.98
CA ASN A 122 -18.76 2.20 -11.21
C ASN A 122 -19.21 2.81 -12.54
N SER A 123 -18.35 3.59 -13.22
CA SER A 123 -18.65 4.14 -14.56
C SER A 123 -17.46 3.98 -15.51
N PRO A 124 -17.49 2.95 -16.38
CA PRO A 124 -16.51 2.80 -17.45
C PRO A 124 -16.39 4.01 -18.39
N LYS A 125 -17.50 4.71 -18.65
CA LYS A 125 -17.50 5.93 -19.47
C LYS A 125 -16.67 7.04 -18.80
N THR A 126 -16.78 7.21 -17.50
CA THR A 126 -16.04 8.23 -16.74
C THR A 126 -14.53 7.99 -16.80
N ILE A 127 -14.07 6.74 -16.82
CA ILE A 127 -12.65 6.44 -17.00
C ILE A 127 -12.14 6.93 -18.37
N ALA A 128 -12.94 6.73 -19.42
CA ALA A 128 -12.59 7.21 -20.75
C ALA A 128 -12.53 8.76 -20.82
N LEU A 129 -13.34 9.47 -20.00
CA LEU A 129 -13.33 10.93 -19.92
C LEU A 129 -12.00 11.48 -19.38
N LEU A 130 -11.24 10.74 -18.58
CA LEU A 130 -9.94 11.18 -18.06
C LEU A 130 -8.97 11.58 -19.20
N ARG A 131 -9.08 10.91 -20.36
CA ARG A 131 -8.33 11.29 -21.56
C ARG A 131 -8.67 12.69 -22.03
N TYR A 132 -9.96 13.02 -22.07
CA TYR A 132 -10.44 14.32 -22.57
C TYR A 132 -10.09 15.45 -21.60
N PHE A 133 -10.14 15.21 -20.28
CA PHE A 133 -9.62 16.16 -19.30
C PHE A 133 -8.15 16.50 -19.56
N TYR A 134 -7.31 15.51 -19.80
CA TYR A 134 -5.90 15.73 -20.11
C TYR A 134 -5.69 16.50 -21.42
N GLU A 135 -6.44 16.16 -22.49
CA GLU A 135 -6.21 16.70 -23.83
C GLU A 135 -6.87 18.08 -24.04
N GLN A 136 -7.98 18.36 -23.39
CA GLN A 136 -8.80 19.56 -23.64
C GLN A 136 -8.83 20.55 -22.48
N ARG A 137 -8.67 20.07 -21.24
CA ARG A 137 -8.75 20.89 -20.03
C ARG A 137 -7.56 20.64 -19.09
N PRO A 138 -6.32 20.93 -19.58
CA PRO A 138 -5.11 20.77 -18.78
C PRO A 138 -5.01 21.76 -17.61
N ASP A 139 -5.89 22.77 -17.55
CA ASP A 139 -6.07 23.71 -16.46
C ASP A 139 -6.73 23.08 -15.23
N LEU A 140 -7.46 21.99 -15.38
CA LEU A 140 -8.16 21.31 -14.31
C LEU A 140 -7.33 20.17 -13.71
N TYR A 141 -7.27 20.13 -12.40
CA TYR A 141 -6.72 18.99 -11.68
C TYR A 141 -7.81 17.93 -11.49
N VAL A 142 -7.53 16.70 -11.88
CA VAL A 142 -8.50 15.60 -11.76
C VAL A 142 -7.86 14.45 -11.01
N ILE A 143 -8.47 14.05 -9.91
CA ILE A 143 -8.13 12.82 -9.19
C ILE A 143 -9.31 11.86 -9.28
N ALA A 144 -9.04 10.64 -9.72
CA ALA A 144 -10.00 9.55 -9.68
C ALA A 144 -9.54 8.51 -8.65
N ALA A 145 -10.42 8.00 -7.81
CA ALA A 145 -10.11 6.94 -6.86
C ALA A 145 -10.99 5.71 -7.08
N GLY A 146 -10.41 4.54 -6.80
CA GLY A 146 -11.14 3.27 -6.86
C GLY A 146 -10.32 2.09 -6.38
N SER A 147 -11.00 1.08 -5.84
CA SER A 147 -10.36 -0.13 -5.31
C SER A 147 -10.22 -1.25 -6.35
N LEU A 148 -11.01 -1.23 -7.44
CA LEU A 148 -11.23 -2.38 -8.35
C LEU A 148 -11.15 -2.01 -9.83
N LEU A 149 -10.32 -1.06 -10.20
CA LEU A 149 -10.22 -0.57 -11.59
C LEU A 149 -9.88 -1.66 -12.62
N GLU A 150 -9.24 -2.76 -12.21
CA GLU A 150 -8.83 -3.83 -13.14
C GLU A 150 -9.97 -4.76 -13.57
N ASN A 151 -11.08 -4.79 -12.82
CA ASN A 151 -12.26 -5.55 -13.26
C ASN A 151 -12.92 -4.94 -14.51
N LEU A 152 -12.56 -3.71 -14.84
CA LEU A 152 -13.04 -3.01 -16.03
C LEU A 152 -12.24 -3.34 -17.30
N VAL A 153 -11.06 -3.95 -17.17
CA VAL A 153 -10.26 -4.41 -18.32
C VAL A 153 -11.03 -5.50 -19.11
N ASP A 154 -11.86 -6.28 -18.44
CA ASP A 154 -12.72 -7.30 -19.07
C ASP A 154 -13.98 -6.68 -19.75
N VAL A 155 -14.31 -5.44 -19.46
CA VAL A 155 -15.35 -4.69 -20.15
C VAL A 155 -14.63 -3.79 -21.14
N LYS A 156 -14.73 -3.99 -22.45
CA LYS A 156 -14.10 -3.26 -23.57
C LYS A 156 -14.02 -1.73 -23.39
N VAL A 157 -13.43 -1.27 -22.28
CA VAL A 157 -13.22 0.14 -21.94
C VAL A 157 -11.90 0.57 -22.50
N SER A 158 -11.90 1.66 -23.26
CA SER A 158 -10.67 2.30 -23.70
C SER A 158 -10.00 3.00 -22.51
N PHE A 159 -9.07 2.31 -21.87
CA PHE A 159 -8.23 2.93 -20.85
C PHE A 159 -7.40 4.08 -21.47
N PRO A 160 -7.25 5.20 -20.77
CA PRO A 160 -6.53 6.37 -21.26
C PRO A 160 -5.00 6.19 -21.18
N VAL A 161 -4.46 5.22 -21.94
CA VAL A 161 -3.03 4.86 -21.93
C VAL A 161 -2.16 6.10 -22.20
N GLY A 162 -1.19 6.35 -21.33
CA GLY A 162 -0.27 7.47 -21.42
C GLY A 162 -0.87 8.86 -21.09
N ARG A 163 -2.17 8.96 -20.75
CA ARG A 163 -2.88 10.20 -20.42
C ARG A 163 -3.22 10.33 -18.93
N VAL A 164 -2.90 9.33 -18.15
CA VAL A 164 -3.10 9.31 -16.69
C VAL A 164 -1.82 8.96 -15.98
N GLN A 165 -1.74 9.34 -14.70
CA GLN A 165 -0.74 8.89 -13.74
C GLN A 165 -1.40 7.99 -12.71
N TYR A 166 -0.62 7.13 -12.08
CA TYR A 166 -1.10 6.24 -11.03
C TYR A 166 -0.30 6.47 -9.76
N LEU A 167 -0.99 6.52 -8.62
CA LEU A 167 -0.40 6.41 -7.29
C LEU A 167 -1.10 5.31 -6.50
N ALA A 168 -0.35 4.63 -5.65
CA ALA A 168 -0.86 3.64 -4.72
C ALA A 168 -0.91 4.20 -3.31
N LEU A 169 -2.07 4.14 -2.66
CA LEU A 169 -2.22 4.39 -1.23
C LEU A 169 -2.23 3.05 -0.50
N ARG A 170 -1.30 2.90 0.44
CA ARG A 170 -1.11 1.71 1.26
C ARG A 170 -1.66 1.94 2.67
N PRO A 171 -1.79 0.90 3.52
CA PRO A 171 -1.97 1.10 4.97
C PRO A 171 -0.90 2.05 5.52
N CYS A 172 -1.14 2.61 6.69
CA CYS A 172 -0.19 3.52 7.34
C CYS A 172 1.13 2.81 7.62
N SER A 173 2.24 3.46 7.31
CA SER A 173 3.57 3.02 7.72
C SER A 173 3.81 3.26 9.21
N PHE A 174 4.88 2.69 9.76
CA PHE A 174 5.30 2.98 11.14
C PHE A 174 5.50 4.47 11.39
N TYR A 175 6.03 5.20 10.42
CA TYR A 175 6.23 6.66 10.52
C TYR A 175 4.91 7.42 10.61
N GLU A 176 3.93 7.04 9.81
CA GLU A 176 2.58 7.61 9.88
C GLU A 176 1.88 7.25 11.19
N PHE A 177 2.09 6.02 11.69
CA PHE A 177 1.61 5.60 13.00
C PHE A 177 2.21 6.44 14.14
N LEU A 178 3.53 6.70 14.14
CA LEU A 178 4.17 7.59 15.11
C LEU A 178 3.58 9.01 15.08
N GLY A 179 3.32 9.54 13.88
CA GLY A 179 2.65 10.82 13.70
C GLY A 179 1.24 10.82 14.28
N ALA A 180 0.47 9.77 14.05
CA ALA A 180 -0.88 9.61 14.56
C ALA A 180 -0.94 9.60 16.09
N ILE A 181 -0.01 8.90 16.76
CA ILE A 181 0.06 8.86 18.22
C ILE A 181 0.84 10.03 18.85
N GLY A 182 1.12 11.09 18.07
CA GLY A 182 1.77 12.32 18.54
C GLY A 182 3.25 12.21 18.91
N LYS A 183 3.98 11.18 18.43
CA LYS A 183 5.41 10.97 18.70
C LYS A 183 6.32 11.73 17.72
N ASN A 184 6.02 13.01 17.44
CA ASN A 184 6.73 13.83 16.46
C ASN A 184 8.22 14.04 16.80
N ASN A 185 8.60 14.03 18.09
CA ASN A 185 10.00 14.07 18.51
C ASN A 185 10.79 12.85 18.00
N LEU A 186 10.21 11.65 18.04
CA LEU A 186 10.84 10.44 17.52
C LEU A 186 10.90 10.43 15.99
N LEU A 187 9.91 10.99 15.31
CA LEU A 187 9.98 11.20 13.86
C LEU A 187 11.16 12.11 13.48
N SER A 188 11.42 13.18 14.24
CA SER A 188 12.58 14.04 14.02
C SER A 188 13.92 13.33 14.24
N ILE A 189 13.98 12.38 15.17
CA ILE A 189 15.16 11.53 15.40
C ILE A 189 15.33 10.53 14.27
N LEU A 190 14.23 9.88 13.85
CA LEU A 190 14.25 8.94 12.73
C LEU A 190 14.62 9.63 11.39
N ALA A 191 14.42 10.94 11.26
CA ALA A 191 14.84 11.70 10.09
C ALA A 191 16.36 11.97 10.04
N GLN A 192 17.09 11.74 11.15
CA GLN A 192 18.55 11.91 11.23
C GLN A 192 19.27 10.63 10.77
N LYS A 193 20.61 10.62 10.91
CA LYS A 193 21.42 9.44 10.57
C LYS A 193 21.03 8.23 11.42
N ALA A 194 21.11 7.04 10.82
CA ALA A 194 20.67 5.79 11.46
C ALA A 194 21.39 5.52 12.79
N GLU A 195 22.68 5.87 12.92
CA GLU A 195 23.47 5.68 14.15
C GLU A 195 22.88 6.43 15.35
N LEU A 196 22.24 7.57 15.13
CA LEU A 196 21.67 8.40 16.21
C LEU A 196 20.42 7.77 16.84
N THR A 197 19.78 6.81 16.15
CA THR A 197 18.59 6.13 16.66
C THR A 197 18.89 5.13 17.77
N VAL A 198 20.14 4.70 17.92
CA VAL A 198 20.59 3.71 18.92
C VAL A 198 20.23 4.14 20.34
N VAL A 199 20.32 5.42 20.66
CA VAL A 199 19.96 5.97 22.00
C VAL A 199 18.47 5.76 22.32
N PHE A 200 17.61 5.72 21.31
CA PHE A 200 16.16 5.59 21.45
C PHE A 200 15.67 4.20 21.06
N HIS A 201 16.59 3.23 20.93
CA HIS A 201 16.29 1.90 20.39
C HIS A 201 15.16 1.19 21.11
N GLU A 202 15.24 1.08 22.43
CA GLU A 202 14.21 0.39 23.24
C GLU A 202 12.83 1.01 23.08
N GLN A 203 12.78 2.36 23.11
CA GLN A 203 11.51 3.09 22.95
C GLN A 203 10.93 2.89 21.54
N LEU A 204 11.77 2.99 20.50
CA LEU A 204 11.36 2.80 19.11
C LEU A 204 10.92 1.37 18.83
N MET A 205 11.63 0.37 19.38
CA MET A 205 11.24 -1.03 19.25
C MET A 205 9.92 -1.34 19.97
N HIS A 206 9.72 -0.78 21.17
CA HIS A 206 8.44 -0.91 21.87
C HIS A 206 7.27 -0.38 21.03
N LEU A 207 7.40 0.83 20.48
CA LEU A 207 6.38 1.43 19.62
C LEU A 207 6.20 0.67 18.30
N PHE A 208 7.29 0.15 17.73
CA PHE A 208 7.20 -0.70 16.53
C PHE A 208 6.44 -2.01 16.81
N ASN A 209 6.67 -2.64 17.96
CA ASN A 209 5.92 -3.82 18.36
C ASN A 209 4.43 -3.52 18.54
N GLN A 210 4.08 -2.37 19.10
CA GLN A 210 2.68 -1.92 19.17
C GLN A 210 2.08 -1.77 17.77
N TYR A 211 2.78 -1.09 16.87
CA TYR A 211 2.36 -0.94 15.48
C TYR A 211 2.21 -2.29 14.77
N ALA A 212 3.14 -3.22 14.96
CA ALA A 212 3.06 -4.56 14.37
C ALA A 212 1.81 -5.34 14.82
N ILE A 213 1.33 -5.10 16.06
CA ILE A 213 0.09 -5.67 16.58
C ILE A 213 -1.14 -4.96 16.02
N ILE A 214 -1.13 -3.62 16.03
CA ILE A 214 -2.25 -2.78 15.60
C ILE A 214 -2.40 -2.81 14.09
N GLY A 215 -1.31 -2.84 13.33
CA GLY A 215 -1.31 -2.68 11.87
C GLY A 215 -1.41 -1.22 11.43
N GLY A 216 -1.61 -1.04 10.12
CA GLY A 216 -1.63 0.26 9.46
C GLY A 216 -3.01 0.69 8.93
N MET A 217 -4.11 -0.01 9.25
CA MET A 217 -5.43 0.44 8.81
C MET A 217 -5.77 1.78 9.46
N PRO A 218 -6.07 2.86 8.66
CA PRO A 218 -6.17 4.23 9.19
C PRO A 218 -7.18 4.39 10.33
N GLU A 219 -8.33 3.75 10.23
CA GLU A 219 -9.38 3.80 11.27
C GLU A 219 -8.90 3.15 12.57
N ALA A 220 -8.22 2.00 12.48
CA ALA A 220 -7.65 1.32 13.65
C ALA A 220 -6.50 2.15 14.28
N VAL A 221 -5.65 2.76 13.45
CA VAL A 221 -4.57 3.66 13.91
C VAL A 221 -5.15 4.88 14.61
N GLN A 222 -6.19 5.48 14.06
CA GLN A 222 -6.88 6.64 14.65
C GLN A 222 -7.53 6.27 15.98
N GLN A 223 -8.31 5.19 16.03
CA GLN A 223 -8.96 4.72 17.25
C GLN A 223 -7.94 4.45 18.36
N TYR A 224 -6.81 3.81 18.00
CA TYR A 224 -5.73 3.59 18.97
C TYR A 224 -5.08 4.89 19.42
N ALA A 225 -4.87 5.85 18.52
CA ALA A 225 -4.31 7.17 18.88
C ALA A 225 -5.17 7.90 19.89
N GLU A 226 -6.50 7.78 19.78
CA GLU A 226 -7.47 8.40 20.68
C GLU A 226 -7.58 7.69 22.04
N THR A 227 -7.61 6.35 22.02
CA THR A 227 -7.96 5.57 23.21
C THR A 227 -6.77 4.93 23.93
N GLN A 228 -5.66 4.72 23.21
CA GLN A 228 -4.50 3.92 23.63
C GLN A 228 -4.90 2.48 24.05
N ASP A 229 -6.04 1.99 23.54
CA ASP A 229 -6.60 0.69 23.84
C ASP A 229 -6.63 -0.20 22.60
N ILE A 230 -5.90 -1.32 22.64
CA ILE A 230 -5.84 -2.29 21.55
C ILE A 230 -7.16 -3.08 21.43
N VAL A 231 -7.91 -3.26 22.53
CA VAL A 231 -9.18 -3.98 22.50
C VAL A 231 -10.23 -3.17 21.75
N ALA A 232 -10.22 -1.84 21.89
CA ALA A 232 -11.16 -0.93 21.22
C ALA A 232 -11.12 -0.98 19.69
N ILE A 233 -10.10 -1.60 19.08
CA ILE A 233 -9.98 -1.71 17.63
C ILE A 233 -10.48 -3.07 17.08
N GLU A 234 -10.94 -4.00 17.92
CA GLU A 234 -11.42 -5.32 17.47
C GLU A 234 -12.65 -5.21 16.57
N ASP A 235 -13.63 -4.39 16.95
CA ASP A 235 -14.86 -4.18 16.17
C ASP A 235 -14.57 -3.59 14.78
N ILE A 236 -13.52 -2.74 14.69
CA ILE A 236 -13.08 -2.17 13.41
C ILE A 236 -12.59 -3.29 12.48
N TYR A 237 -11.77 -4.21 13.00
CA TYR A 237 -11.26 -5.31 12.18
C TYR A 237 -12.33 -6.33 11.82
N GLU A 238 -13.27 -6.61 12.70
CA GLU A 238 -14.43 -7.45 12.40
C GLU A 238 -15.21 -6.87 11.21
N THR A 239 -15.52 -5.58 11.29
CA THR A 239 -16.24 -4.85 10.22
C THR A 239 -15.47 -4.86 8.91
N LEU A 240 -14.15 -4.62 8.96
CA LEU A 240 -13.28 -4.63 7.78
C LEU A 240 -13.27 -5.99 7.08
N VAL A 241 -13.06 -7.07 7.83
CA VAL A 241 -13.02 -8.42 7.26
C VAL A 241 -14.38 -8.81 6.68
N GLN A 242 -15.47 -8.46 7.35
CA GLN A 242 -16.80 -8.71 6.83
C GLN A 242 -17.04 -7.93 5.54
N ALA A 243 -16.65 -6.66 5.50
CA ALA A 243 -16.76 -5.84 4.29
C ALA A 243 -15.99 -6.42 3.11
N TYR A 244 -14.78 -6.97 3.31
CA TYR A 244 -14.01 -7.64 2.25
C TYR A 244 -14.69 -8.93 1.76
N LYS A 245 -15.31 -9.70 2.67
CA LYS A 245 -16.08 -10.90 2.29
C LYS A 245 -17.32 -10.55 1.48
N ASP A 246 -18.04 -9.52 1.89
CA ASP A 246 -19.27 -9.07 1.17
C ASP A 246 -18.90 -8.46 -0.19
N ASP A 247 -17.81 -7.71 -0.29
CA ASP A 247 -17.33 -7.19 -1.56
C ASP A 247 -16.82 -8.29 -2.51
N SER A 248 -16.54 -9.50 -2.00
CA SER A 248 -16.10 -10.62 -2.85
C SER A 248 -17.08 -10.91 -3.99
N GLU A 249 -18.35 -10.62 -3.81
CA GLU A 249 -19.39 -10.74 -4.86
C GLU A 249 -19.20 -9.72 -5.99
N LYS A 250 -18.67 -8.54 -5.67
CA LYS A 250 -18.36 -7.50 -6.66
C LYS A 250 -17.09 -7.82 -7.45
N TYR A 251 -16.19 -8.64 -6.86
CA TYR A 251 -14.92 -9.04 -7.49
C TYR A 251 -15.11 -10.08 -8.58
N VAL A 252 -16.19 -10.85 -8.54
CA VAL A 252 -16.33 -12.08 -9.33
C VAL A 252 -17.68 -12.15 -10.05
N ARG A 253 -17.65 -12.56 -11.32
CA ARG A 253 -18.83 -13.04 -12.04
C ARG A 253 -18.89 -14.57 -11.97
N GLY A 254 -19.69 -15.12 -11.05
CA GLY A 254 -19.96 -16.53 -10.94
C GLY A 254 -19.75 -17.13 -9.54
N ASN A 255 -20.70 -17.92 -9.07
CA ASN A 255 -20.78 -18.42 -7.69
C ASN A 255 -19.53 -19.20 -7.23
N LYS A 256 -18.97 -20.05 -8.09
CA LYS A 256 -17.85 -20.92 -7.69
C LYS A 256 -16.58 -20.14 -7.32
N LEU A 257 -16.23 -19.11 -8.07
CA LEU A 257 -15.02 -18.32 -7.79
C LEU A 257 -15.25 -17.41 -6.58
N THR A 258 -16.47 -16.93 -6.38
CA THR A 258 -16.87 -16.22 -5.15
C THR A 258 -16.63 -17.08 -3.91
N ASP A 259 -16.99 -18.36 -3.94
CA ASP A 259 -16.78 -19.29 -2.83
C ASP A 259 -15.29 -19.49 -2.54
N VAL A 260 -14.45 -19.59 -3.58
CA VAL A 260 -12.99 -19.71 -3.41
C VAL A 260 -12.39 -18.42 -2.83
N VAL A 261 -12.84 -17.23 -3.29
CA VAL A 261 -12.39 -15.94 -2.74
C VAL A 261 -12.77 -15.82 -1.26
N ARG A 262 -14.03 -16.16 -0.92
CA ARG A 262 -14.49 -16.18 0.48
C ARG A 262 -13.70 -17.16 1.34
N PHE A 263 -13.37 -18.32 0.79
CA PHE A 263 -12.53 -19.30 1.46
C PHE A 263 -11.13 -18.74 1.75
N VAL A 264 -10.48 -18.12 0.76
CA VAL A 264 -9.16 -17.48 0.94
C VAL A 264 -9.24 -16.36 1.99
N LEU A 265 -10.27 -15.51 1.95
CA LEU A 265 -10.52 -14.45 2.94
C LEU A 265 -10.84 -14.98 4.34
N SER A 266 -11.26 -16.24 4.48
CA SER A 266 -11.56 -16.83 5.78
C SER A 266 -10.35 -17.54 6.40
N TYR A 267 -9.50 -18.17 5.59
CA TYR A 267 -8.45 -19.08 6.08
C TYR A 267 -7.04 -18.67 5.65
N GLY A 268 -6.89 -17.82 4.64
CA GLY A 268 -5.58 -17.46 4.07
C GLY A 268 -4.70 -16.64 5.03
N TRP A 269 -5.27 -15.96 6.01
CA TRP A 269 -4.53 -15.12 6.95
C TRP A 269 -3.51 -15.90 7.79
N ALA A 270 -3.82 -17.15 8.12
CA ALA A 270 -2.94 -18.04 8.89
C ALA A 270 -1.64 -18.40 8.14
N TYR A 271 -1.61 -18.21 6.83
CA TYR A 271 -0.45 -18.49 5.96
C TYR A 271 0.34 -17.23 5.59
N SER A 272 0.13 -16.15 6.34
CA SER A 272 0.87 -14.89 6.14
C SER A 272 2.37 -15.09 6.37
N GLY A 273 3.21 -14.62 5.46
CA GLY A 273 4.67 -14.80 5.50
C GLY A 273 5.15 -16.18 5.04
N GLU A 274 4.25 -17.14 4.75
CA GLU A 274 4.62 -18.49 4.36
C GLU A 274 4.67 -18.70 2.85
N THR A 275 5.53 -19.63 2.43
CA THR A 275 5.52 -20.16 1.07
C THR A 275 4.33 -21.13 0.92
N ILE A 276 3.43 -20.84 -0.03
CA ILE A 276 2.16 -21.57 -0.19
C ILE A 276 2.09 -22.40 -1.45
N THR A 277 1.33 -23.50 -1.36
CA THR A 277 0.91 -24.30 -2.50
C THR A 277 -0.51 -23.91 -2.89
N LEU A 278 -0.72 -23.57 -4.19
CA LEU A 278 -2.04 -23.14 -4.65
C LEU A 278 -3.04 -24.30 -4.74
N GLY A 279 -2.59 -25.51 -5.15
CA GLY A 279 -3.47 -26.69 -5.19
C GLY A 279 -3.77 -27.18 -3.77
N ASN A 280 -5.05 -27.44 -3.47
CA ASN A 280 -5.51 -27.85 -2.15
C ASN A 280 -5.09 -26.88 -1.04
N PHE A 281 -5.05 -25.56 -1.34
CA PHE A 281 -4.68 -24.52 -0.38
C PHE A 281 -5.51 -24.64 0.90
N ALA A 282 -4.87 -24.64 2.06
CA ALA A 282 -5.51 -24.76 3.36
C ALA A 282 -6.47 -25.99 3.46
N ASN A 283 -6.13 -27.11 2.78
CA ASN A 283 -6.93 -28.35 2.72
C ASN A 283 -8.35 -28.14 2.14
N SER A 284 -8.52 -27.16 1.26
CA SER A 284 -9.82 -26.78 0.68
C SER A 284 -10.41 -27.79 -0.34
N GLY A 285 -9.59 -28.66 -0.90
CA GLY A 285 -9.96 -29.49 -2.06
C GLY A 285 -10.03 -28.72 -3.39
N TYR A 286 -9.86 -27.40 -3.40
CA TYR A 286 -9.86 -26.60 -4.63
C TYR A 286 -8.61 -26.85 -5.48
N LYS A 287 -8.79 -26.74 -6.81
CA LYS A 287 -7.69 -26.92 -7.76
C LYS A 287 -6.80 -25.66 -7.79
N SER A 288 -5.52 -25.88 -8.14
CA SER A 288 -4.52 -24.82 -8.28
C SER A 288 -4.97 -23.64 -9.14
N ARG A 289 -5.71 -23.90 -10.23
CA ARG A 289 -6.24 -22.86 -11.12
C ARG A 289 -7.29 -21.99 -10.42
N GLU A 290 -8.21 -22.58 -9.67
CA GLU A 290 -9.29 -21.88 -8.98
C GLU A 290 -8.74 -20.99 -7.86
N VAL A 291 -7.84 -21.55 -7.05
CA VAL A 291 -7.16 -20.82 -5.98
C VAL A 291 -6.28 -19.70 -6.55
N GLY A 292 -5.51 -20.00 -7.61
CA GLY A 292 -4.66 -18.98 -8.26
C GLY A 292 -5.45 -17.84 -8.90
N GLU A 293 -6.68 -18.10 -9.37
CA GLU A 293 -7.57 -17.04 -9.87
C GLU A 293 -8.10 -16.17 -8.73
N ALA A 294 -8.50 -16.77 -7.61
CA ALA A 294 -8.93 -16.05 -6.42
C ALA A 294 -7.81 -15.16 -5.86
N PHE A 295 -6.59 -15.68 -5.73
CA PHE A 295 -5.44 -14.88 -5.29
C PHE A 295 -5.15 -13.70 -6.22
N ARG A 296 -5.16 -13.90 -7.55
CA ARG A 296 -4.98 -12.79 -8.50
C ARG A 296 -6.04 -11.70 -8.37
N LEU A 297 -7.29 -12.06 -8.06
CA LEU A 297 -8.34 -11.07 -7.82
C LEU A 297 -8.09 -10.27 -6.55
N LEU A 298 -7.70 -10.94 -5.46
CA LEU A 298 -7.38 -10.28 -4.20
C LEU A 298 -6.11 -9.41 -4.32
N GLU A 299 -5.12 -9.83 -5.11
CA GLU A 299 -3.93 -9.05 -5.43
C GLU A 299 -4.29 -7.79 -6.24
N LYS A 300 -5.17 -7.91 -7.24
CA LYS A 300 -5.73 -6.77 -7.99
C LYS A 300 -6.50 -5.80 -7.08
N ALA A 301 -7.20 -6.30 -6.06
CA ALA A 301 -7.86 -5.50 -5.03
C ALA A 301 -6.86 -4.89 -4.01
N MET A 302 -5.57 -5.19 -4.14
CA MET A 302 -4.48 -4.76 -3.26
C MET A 302 -4.63 -5.25 -1.81
N LEU A 303 -5.30 -6.39 -1.59
CA LEU A 303 -5.50 -7.00 -0.28
C LEU A 303 -4.36 -7.95 0.11
N LEU A 304 -3.63 -8.46 -0.87
CA LEU A 304 -2.48 -9.33 -0.68
C LEU A 304 -1.50 -9.22 -1.86
N GLU A 305 -0.36 -9.85 -1.72
CA GLU A 305 0.63 -10.05 -2.78
C GLU A 305 1.15 -11.49 -2.75
N LEU A 306 1.30 -12.08 -3.91
CA LEU A 306 2.04 -13.32 -4.11
C LEU A 306 3.47 -12.97 -4.48
N VAL A 307 4.37 -13.06 -3.51
CA VAL A 307 5.79 -12.76 -3.70
C VAL A 307 6.48 -13.99 -4.27
N TYR A 308 6.94 -13.90 -5.53
CA TYR A 308 7.57 -15.02 -6.22
C TYR A 308 9.09 -15.04 -6.05
N PRO A 309 9.71 -16.24 -6.00
CA PRO A 309 11.15 -16.36 -5.93
C PRO A 309 11.84 -15.96 -7.23
N VAL A 310 13.09 -15.55 -7.09
CA VAL A 310 14.03 -15.41 -8.20
C VAL A 310 15.28 -16.22 -7.89
N SER A 311 15.94 -16.76 -8.92
CA SER A 311 17.23 -17.48 -8.75
C SER A 311 18.45 -16.63 -9.07
N SER A 312 18.26 -15.52 -9.81
CA SER A 312 19.34 -14.57 -10.12
C SER A 312 19.73 -13.74 -8.90
N THR A 313 21.02 -13.44 -8.79
CA THR A 313 21.59 -12.49 -7.81
C THR A 313 21.89 -11.12 -8.43
N GLN A 314 21.52 -10.91 -9.70
CA GLN A 314 21.78 -9.71 -10.49
C GLN A 314 20.52 -9.24 -11.21
N MET A 315 20.49 -7.96 -11.55
CA MET A 315 19.43 -7.38 -12.39
C MET A 315 19.59 -7.83 -13.86
N PRO A 316 18.51 -7.97 -14.64
CA PRO A 316 17.10 -7.77 -14.25
C PRO A 316 16.55 -8.93 -13.41
N ILE A 317 15.58 -8.61 -12.53
CA ILE A 317 14.84 -9.62 -11.75
C ILE A 317 13.74 -10.20 -12.61
N ILE A 318 13.68 -11.53 -12.72
CA ILE A 318 12.61 -12.25 -13.40
C ILE A 318 11.97 -13.22 -12.40
N PRO A 319 10.76 -12.91 -11.89
CA PRO A 319 10.05 -13.80 -10.97
C PRO A 319 9.71 -15.15 -11.59
N GLU A 320 9.97 -16.23 -10.88
CA GLU A 320 9.68 -17.61 -11.31
C GLU A 320 8.26 -18.01 -10.91
N THR A 321 7.27 -17.55 -11.65
CA THR A 321 5.83 -17.70 -11.33
C THR A 321 5.31 -19.17 -11.35
N LYS A 322 6.15 -20.12 -11.77
CA LYS A 322 5.85 -21.57 -11.68
C LYS A 322 6.23 -22.16 -10.33
N ARG A 323 7.05 -21.46 -9.54
CA ARG A 323 7.42 -21.89 -8.19
C ARG A 323 6.40 -21.40 -7.18
N MET A 324 6.44 -21.96 -5.98
CA MET A 324 5.56 -21.59 -4.87
C MET A 324 5.88 -20.16 -4.41
N PRO A 325 4.89 -19.26 -4.35
CA PRO A 325 5.08 -17.91 -3.84
C PRO A 325 4.96 -17.87 -2.30
N LYS A 326 5.51 -16.81 -1.68
CA LYS A 326 5.13 -16.39 -0.33
C LYS A 326 3.82 -15.60 -0.38
N LEU A 327 2.93 -15.86 0.58
CA LEU A 327 1.70 -15.09 0.74
C LEU A 327 1.93 -13.94 1.71
N ILE A 328 1.76 -12.71 1.25
CA ILE A 328 1.85 -11.51 2.08
C ILE A 328 0.53 -10.77 2.03
N TRP A 329 -0.07 -10.53 3.18
CA TRP A 329 -1.26 -9.70 3.29
C TRP A 329 -0.88 -8.21 3.38
N PHE A 330 -1.83 -7.35 3.07
CA PHE A 330 -1.56 -5.90 3.00
C PHE A 330 -1.46 -5.22 4.37
N ASP A 331 -1.96 -5.86 5.46
CA ASP A 331 -1.97 -5.28 6.80
C ASP A 331 -1.79 -6.34 7.90
N THR A 332 -0.84 -6.11 8.81
CA THR A 332 -0.51 -7.03 9.92
C THR A 332 -1.59 -7.06 11.00
N GLY A 333 -2.28 -5.96 11.25
CA GLY A 333 -3.35 -5.91 12.23
C GLY A 333 -4.51 -6.84 11.87
N LEU A 334 -4.89 -6.86 10.58
CA LEU A 334 -5.88 -7.80 10.06
C LEU A 334 -5.40 -9.25 10.15
N VAL A 335 -4.11 -9.50 9.86
CA VAL A 335 -3.51 -10.85 10.00
C VAL A 335 -3.60 -11.32 11.45
N ASN A 336 -3.19 -10.49 12.41
CA ASN A 336 -3.24 -10.83 13.85
C ASN A 336 -4.67 -11.05 14.32
N TYR A 337 -5.61 -10.19 13.90
CA TYR A 337 -7.02 -10.31 14.23
C TYR A 337 -7.58 -11.65 13.75
N GLN A 338 -7.38 -12.02 12.50
CA GLN A 338 -7.91 -13.25 11.92
C GLN A 338 -7.21 -14.52 12.42
N ALA A 339 -5.95 -14.43 12.83
CA ALA A 339 -5.23 -15.53 13.47
C ALA A 339 -5.65 -15.77 14.94
N GLY A 340 -6.46 -14.89 15.51
CA GLY A 340 -6.95 -15.00 16.90
C GLY A 340 -5.88 -14.78 17.98
N ILE A 341 -4.71 -14.25 17.60
CA ILE A 341 -3.52 -14.19 18.46
C ILE A 341 -3.50 -12.95 19.35
N ARG A 342 -4.36 -11.97 19.09
CA ARG A 342 -4.37 -10.67 19.80
C ARG A 342 -4.62 -10.81 21.31
N LYS A 343 -5.50 -11.72 21.75
CA LYS A 343 -5.81 -11.91 23.17
C LYS A 343 -4.61 -12.41 23.98
N GLU A 344 -3.73 -13.19 23.34
CA GLU A 344 -2.53 -13.73 23.96
C GLU A 344 -1.41 -12.67 24.04
N ILE A 345 -1.37 -11.74 23.10
CA ILE A 345 -0.34 -10.68 23.01
C ILE A 345 -0.62 -9.54 24.00
N ILE A 346 -1.89 -9.22 24.27
CA ILE A 346 -2.29 -8.09 25.15
C ILE A 346 -1.74 -8.27 26.58
N GLY A 347 -1.48 -9.50 27.04
CA GLY A 347 -0.93 -9.80 28.35
C GLY A 347 0.59 -10.03 28.39
N SER A 348 1.27 -10.07 27.25
CA SER A 348 2.71 -10.35 27.17
C SER A 348 3.44 -9.21 26.47
N THR A 349 4.56 -8.76 27.05
CA THR A 349 5.51 -7.85 26.38
C THR A 349 6.19 -8.49 25.16
N GLU A 350 5.95 -9.78 24.93
CA GLU A 350 6.59 -10.59 23.89
C GLU A 350 5.55 -11.38 23.10
N MET A 351 5.62 -11.26 21.76
CA MET A 351 4.83 -12.10 20.84
C MET A 351 5.21 -13.59 21.05
N VAL A 352 4.24 -14.49 20.87
CA VAL A 352 4.50 -15.94 20.92
C VAL A 352 5.59 -16.32 19.90
N ASP A 353 6.62 -17.03 20.33
CA ASP A 353 7.84 -17.28 19.54
C ASP A 353 7.57 -17.91 18.17
N SER A 354 6.58 -18.80 18.09
CA SER A 354 6.21 -19.43 16.79
C SER A 354 5.60 -18.46 15.78
N TRP A 355 4.88 -17.44 16.25
CA TRP A 355 4.23 -16.45 15.38
C TRP A 355 5.14 -15.26 15.03
N ARG A 356 6.17 -15.01 15.84
CA ARG A 356 7.13 -13.91 15.61
C ARG A 356 7.79 -13.95 14.24
N GLY A 357 8.16 -15.14 13.78
CA GLY A 357 8.78 -15.32 12.46
C GLY A 357 7.88 -14.84 11.33
N HIS A 358 6.63 -15.32 11.32
CA HIS A 358 5.63 -14.99 10.28
C HIS A 358 5.29 -13.50 10.26
N ILE A 359 5.07 -12.90 11.44
CA ILE A 359 4.78 -11.47 11.56
C ILE A 359 6.00 -10.61 11.24
N ALA A 360 7.21 -11.05 11.56
CA ALA A 360 8.42 -10.30 11.20
C ALA A 360 8.59 -10.18 9.68
N GLU A 361 8.37 -11.26 8.92
CA GLU A 361 8.40 -11.20 7.45
C GLU A 361 7.21 -10.39 6.91
N GLN A 362 6.01 -10.60 7.45
CA GLN A 362 4.80 -9.88 7.05
C GLN A 362 4.94 -8.36 7.26
N ILE A 363 5.37 -7.91 8.45
CA ILE A 363 5.52 -6.47 8.74
C ILE A 363 6.69 -5.85 7.94
N THR A 364 7.77 -6.62 7.73
CA THR A 364 8.85 -6.19 6.85
C THR A 364 8.34 -5.94 5.44
N ALA A 365 7.57 -6.89 4.89
CA ALA A 365 6.97 -6.75 3.58
C ALA A 365 6.01 -5.56 3.50
N GLN A 366 5.20 -5.33 4.53
CA GLN A 366 4.30 -4.17 4.63
C GLN A 366 5.07 -2.85 4.62
N GLU A 367 6.12 -2.72 5.42
CA GLU A 367 6.95 -1.51 5.47
C GLU A 367 7.72 -1.28 4.16
N LEU A 368 8.28 -2.34 3.54
CA LEU A 368 8.90 -2.24 2.22
C LEU A 368 7.90 -1.75 1.16
N LEU A 369 6.63 -2.20 1.25
CA LEU A 369 5.59 -1.76 0.33
C LEU A 369 5.10 -0.34 0.62
N ALA A 370 5.07 0.08 1.88
CA ALA A 370 4.66 1.42 2.28
C ALA A 370 5.59 2.53 1.74
N MET A 371 6.85 2.18 1.41
CA MET A 371 7.78 3.10 0.73
C MET A 371 7.46 3.29 -0.75
N GLU A 372 6.62 2.42 -1.34
CA GLU A 372 6.35 2.38 -2.77
C GLU A 372 5.00 3.01 -3.11
N ASP A 373 5.04 4.09 -3.87
CA ASP A 373 3.86 4.80 -4.38
C ASP A 373 3.41 4.30 -5.77
N ARG A 374 4.14 3.37 -6.37
CA ARG A 374 3.85 2.81 -7.69
C ARG A 374 2.86 1.65 -7.60
N VAL A 375 1.89 1.66 -8.51
CA VAL A 375 1.01 0.53 -8.73
C VAL A 375 1.75 -0.53 -9.56
N GLY A 376 1.70 -1.79 -9.14
CA GLY A 376 2.33 -2.91 -9.87
C GLY A 376 3.81 -3.12 -9.55
N GLN A 377 4.35 -2.47 -8.53
CA GLN A 377 5.65 -2.85 -7.98
C GLN A 377 5.48 -4.06 -7.07
N HIS A 378 6.21 -5.12 -7.41
CA HIS A 378 6.17 -6.39 -6.68
C HIS A 378 7.48 -6.60 -5.94
N ARG A 379 7.39 -7.23 -4.76
CA ARG A 379 8.55 -7.73 -4.03
C ARG A 379 8.98 -9.08 -4.60
N SER A 380 10.20 -9.45 -4.34
CA SER A 380 10.75 -10.76 -4.68
C SER A 380 11.60 -11.26 -3.54
N PHE A 381 11.76 -12.55 -3.44
CA PHE A 381 12.73 -13.20 -2.57
C PHE A 381 13.69 -14.04 -3.40
N TRP A 382 14.88 -14.30 -2.85
CA TRP A 382 15.80 -15.18 -3.55
C TRP A 382 15.69 -16.60 -3.02
N ALA A 383 15.59 -17.57 -3.93
CA ALA A 383 15.59 -18.98 -3.55
C ALA A 383 16.38 -19.79 -4.57
N ARG A 384 17.37 -20.51 -4.10
CA ARG A 384 18.23 -21.36 -4.92
C ARG A 384 17.42 -22.55 -5.45
N PRO A 385 17.47 -22.85 -6.76
CA PRO A 385 16.92 -24.12 -7.26
C PRO A 385 17.63 -25.30 -6.59
N ASN A 386 16.94 -26.28 -6.09
CA ASN A 386 17.45 -27.57 -5.59
C ASN A 386 18.26 -27.55 -4.27
N ASN A 387 18.38 -26.43 -3.54
CA ASN A 387 19.33 -26.35 -2.42
C ASN A 387 18.75 -25.80 -1.09
N GLY A 388 17.47 -25.44 -1.05
CA GLY A 388 16.83 -24.98 0.18
C GLY A 388 17.35 -23.65 0.77
N ALA A 389 18.34 -22.99 0.14
CA ALA A 389 18.80 -21.67 0.55
C ALA A 389 17.83 -20.60 0.05
N GLU A 390 17.36 -19.76 0.97
CA GLU A 390 16.39 -18.70 0.71
C GLU A 390 16.79 -17.43 1.46
N VAL A 391 16.64 -16.26 0.81
CA VAL A 391 16.76 -14.92 1.40
C VAL A 391 15.41 -14.26 1.34
N ASP A 392 14.93 -13.72 2.44
CA ASP A 392 13.52 -13.36 2.65
C ASP A 392 13.00 -12.30 1.70
N PHE A 393 13.81 -11.27 1.37
CA PHE A 393 13.46 -10.25 0.39
C PHE A 393 14.67 -9.79 -0.42
N LEU A 394 14.37 -9.23 -1.59
CA LEU A 394 15.34 -8.53 -2.43
C LEU A 394 14.90 -7.06 -2.55
N PHE A 395 15.81 -6.16 -2.30
CA PHE A 395 15.59 -4.72 -2.39
C PHE A 395 16.44 -4.11 -3.50
N THR A 396 15.80 -3.33 -4.37
CA THR A 396 16.48 -2.65 -5.47
C THR A 396 16.73 -1.20 -5.11
N HIS A 397 18.00 -0.79 -5.16
CA HIS A 397 18.42 0.59 -4.99
C HIS A 397 19.55 0.90 -6.00
N GLU A 398 19.44 2.02 -6.74
CA GLU A 398 20.38 2.43 -7.79
C GLU A 398 20.74 1.31 -8.78
N SER A 399 19.74 0.56 -9.25
CA SER A 399 19.92 -0.57 -10.18
C SER A 399 20.76 -1.72 -9.65
N LYS A 400 21.03 -1.78 -8.34
CA LYS A 400 21.67 -2.89 -7.63
C LYS A 400 20.66 -3.63 -6.76
N LEU A 401 20.94 -4.91 -6.55
CA LEU A 401 20.05 -5.83 -5.84
C LEU A 401 20.64 -6.18 -4.48
N TYR A 402 20.00 -5.76 -3.41
CA TYR A 402 20.43 -6.00 -2.02
C TYR A 402 19.59 -7.08 -1.38
N PRO A 403 20.21 -8.17 -0.85
CA PRO A 403 19.48 -9.20 -0.12
C PRO A 403 19.11 -8.72 1.28
N ILE A 404 17.88 -9.04 1.70
CA ILE A 404 17.37 -8.77 3.05
C ILE A 404 17.02 -10.08 3.73
N GLU A 405 17.63 -10.32 4.87
CA GLU A 405 17.31 -11.41 5.79
C GLU A 405 16.59 -10.87 7.01
N VAL A 406 15.47 -11.46 7.39
CA VAL A 406 14.65 -11.03 8.54
C VAL A 406 14.90 -11.97 9.72
N LYS A 407 15.21 -11.43 10.88
CA LYS A 407 15.47 -12.21 12.11
C LYS A 407 14.67 -11.64 13.28
N SER A 408 13.65 -12.38 13.70
CA SER A 408 12.79 -12.00 14.84
C SER A 408 13.34 -12.45 16.19
N GLY A 409 14.32 -13.36 16.22
CA GLY A 409 14.89 -13.95 17.43
C GLY A 409 16.40 -13.83 17.54
N THR A 410 16.98 -14.51 18.53
CA THR A 410 18.44 -14.50 18.82
C THR A 410 19.29 -15.31 17.84
N ASN A 411 18.66 -16.03 16.90
CA ASN A 411 19.38 -16.87 15.94
C ASN A 411 20.15 -15.99 14.93
N SER A 412 21.47 -16.07 14.97
CA SER A 412 22.40 -15.24 14.15
C SER A 412 22.86 -15.91 12.87
N HIS A 413 22.36 -17.10 12.52
CA HIS A 413 22.84 -17.80 11.32
C HIS A 413 22.46 -17.09 10.03
N LEU A 414 23.47 -16.83 9.19
CA LEU A 414 23.35 -16.09 7.93
C LEU A 414 23.66 -16.97 6.70
N ARG A 415 23.48 -18.30 6.79
CA ARG A 415 23.91 -19.24 5.76
C ARG A 415 23.33 -18.94 4.37
N SER A 416 22.03 -18.66 4.30
CA SER A 416 21.37 -18.31 3.04
C SER A 416 21.88 -16.98 2.48
N LEU A 417 22.00 -15.98 3.33
CA LEU A 417 22.53 -14.67 2.99
C LEU A 417 24.00 -14.77 2.48
N GLN A 418 24.84 -15.54 3.16
CA GLN A 418 26.22 -15.80 2.73
C GLN A 418 26.26 -16.53 1.38
N SER A 419 25.34 -17.49 1.16
CA SER A 419 25.21 -18.18 -0.13
C SER A 419 24.80 -17.23 -1.25
N PHE A 420 23.91 -16.27 -1.00
CA PHE A 420 23.60 -15.21 -1.95
C PHE A 420 24.81 -14.35 -2.25
N MET A 421 25.51 -13.90 -1.21
CA MET A 421 26.69 -13.02 -1.33
C MET A 421 27.83 -13.66 -2.12
N ASP A 422 28.05 -14.96 -1.95
CA ASP A 422 29.06 -15.70 -2.73
C ASP A 422 28.78 -15.71 -4.24
N ASN A 423 27.52 -15.58 -4.65
CA ASN A 423 27.08 -15.61 -6.04
C ASN A 423 26.69 -14.23 -6.61
N SER A 424 26.92 -13.16 -5.88
CA SER A 424 26.58 -11.79 -6.28
C SER A 424 27.84 -10.91 -6.39
N ASP A 425 27.74 -9.81 -7.14
CA ASP A 425 28.84 -8.83 -7.29
C ASP A 425 28.78 -7.70 -6.25
N ILE A 426 27.73 -7.66 -5.42
CA ILE A 426 27.59 -6.65 -4.38
C ILE A 426 28.39 -7.01 -3.12
N ASP A 427 28.70 -5.99 -2.31
CA ASP A 427 29.45 -6.10 -1.06
C ASP A 427 28.64 -5.60 0.16
N ILE A 428 27.31 -5.48 0.02
CA ILE A 428 26.40 -5.08 1.09
C ILE A 428 25.24 -6.07 1.15
N ALA A 429 24.93 -6.51 2.36
CA ALA A 429 23.74 -7.28 2.68
C ALA A 429 23.01 -6.62 3.87
N ILE A 430 21.73 -6.86 4.02
CA ILE A 430 20.89 -6.25 5.05
C ILE A 430 20.32 -7.37 5.91
N ARG A 431 20.41 -7.19 7.24
CA ARG A 431 19.67 -7.99 8.20
C ARG A 431 18.70 -7.09 8.95
N ILE A 432 17.42 -7.38 8.85
CA ILE A 432 16.38 -6.73 9.66
C ILE A 432 16.23 -7.52 10.94
N TRP A 433 16.30 -6.83 12.11
CA TRP A 433 16.33 -7.49 13.40
C TRP A 433 15.81 -6.62 14.54
N SER A 434 15.72 -7.21 15.75
CA SER A 434 15.23 -6.50 16.93
C SER A 434 16.32 -5.80 17.75
N ASN A 435 17.59 -5.88 17.36
CA ASN A 435 18.69 -5.22 18.09
C ASN A 435 19.06 -3.87 17.46
N PRO A 436 19.89 -3.03 18.12
CA PRO A 436 20.30 -1.72 17.64
C PRO A 436 20.97 -1.75 16.26
N TYR A 437 20.93 -0.62 15.57
CA TYR A 437 21.61 -0.42 14.31
C TYR A 437 23.12 -0.62 14.45
N SER A 438 23.70 -1.39 13.54
CA SER A 438 25.14 -1.55 13.40
C SER A 438 25.52 -1.93 11.95
N VAL A 439 26.79 -1.75 11.61
CA VAL A 439 27.36 -2.21 10.33
C VAL A 439 28.57 -3.08 10.62
N ASP A 440 28.46 -4.37 10.32
CA ASP A 440 29.50 -5.35 10.59
C ASP A 440 30.27 -5.73 9.31
N LYS A 441 31.54 -6.04 9.43
CA LYS A 441 32.31 -6.72 8.37
C LYS A 441 32.18 -8.22 8.56
N VAL A 442 31.62 -8.87 7.57
CA VAL A 442 31.34 -10.32 7.58
C VAL A 442 32.08 -10.98 6.41
N LYS A 443 32.45 -12.24 6.61
CA LYS A 443 33.10 -13.06 5.59
C LYS A 443 32.27 -14.29 5.32
N THR A 444 32.07 -14.61 4.04
CA THR A 444 31.42 -15.86 3.66
C THR A 444 32.34 -17.07 3.88
N PRO A 445 31.81 -18.29 3.92
CA PRO A 445 32.64 -19.50 3.95
C PRO A 445 33.65 -19.59 2.80
N ASN A 446 33.33 -19.03 1.63
CA ASN A 446 34.24 -19.01 0.46
C ASN A 446 35.24 -17.84 0.47
N GLY A 447 35.25 -17.03 1.53
CA GLY A 447 36.23 -15.98 1.74
C GLY A 447 35.84 -14.60 1.20
N LYS A 448 34.68 -14.41 0.61
CA LYS A 448 34.18 -13.09 0.17
C LYS A 448 33.82 -12.21 1.38
N GLU A 449 34.41 -11.01 1.44
CA GLU A 449 34.10 -10.01 2.46
C GLU A 449 32.92 -9.14 2.01
N PHE A 450 32.03 -8.82 2.93
CA PHE A 450 30.91 -7.89 2.70
C PHE A 450 30.53 -7.14 3.98
N ARG A 451 29.82 -6.03 3.83
CA ARG A 451 29.24 -5.26 4.93
C ARG A 451 27.84 -5.76 5.19
N LEU A 452 27.55 -6.12 6.43
CA LEU A 452 26.23 -6.48 6.91
C LEU A 452 25.63 -5.28 7.64
N ILE A 453 24.61 -4.68 7.05
CA ILE A 453 23.82 -3.65 7.69
C ILE A 453 22.82 -4.35 8.60
N ASN A 454 22.98 -4.21 9.89
CA ASN A 454 22.01 -4.66 10.88
C ASN A 454 21.02 -3.54 11.15
N LEU A 455 19.84 -3.68 10.56
CA LEU A 455 18.81 -2.64 10.54
C LEU A 455 17.69 -3.01 11.50
N PRO A 456 17.44 -2.25 12.57
CA PRO A 456 16.27 -2.48 13.41
C PRO A 456 14.97 -2.24 12.63
N PHE A 457 13.92 -2.98 12.97
CA PHE A 457 12.63 -2.94 12.25
C PHE A 457 12.09 -1.53 12.05
N TYR A 458 12.22 -0.64 13.02
CA TYR A 458 11.73 0.74 12.95
C TYR A 458 12.47 1.61 11.91
N LEU A 459 13.57 1.15 11.31
CA LEU A 459 14.30 1.84 10.24
C LEU A 459 13.98 1.33 8.84
N ILE A 460 13.12 0.32 8.66
CA ILE A 460 12.79 -0.23 7.33
C ILE A 460 12.33 0.89 6.39
N GLY A 461 11.46 1.78 6.84
CA GLY A 461 10.95 2.91 6.04
C GLY A 461 12.04 3.91 5.57
N ARG A 462 13.28 3.77 6.05
CA ARG A 462 14.44 4.59 5.64
C ARG A 462 15.52 3.82 4.89
N LEU A 463 15.23 2.64 4.42
CA LEU A 463 16.23 1.77 3.82
C LEU A 463 16.97 2.43 2.64
N HIS A 464 16.29 3.22 1.81
CA HIS A 464 16.94 4.00 0.75
C HIS A 464 18.00 4.97 1.30
N GLN A 465 17.64 5.78 2.29
CA GLN A 465 18.52 6.78 2.91
C GLN A 465 19.70 6.11 3.64
N VAL A 466 19.45 5.00 4.34
CA VAL A 466 20.51 4.23 5.03
C VAL A 466 21.52 3.69 4.02
N LEU A 467 21.07 3.19 2.87
CA LEU A 467 21.98 2.76 1.80
C LEU A 467 22.77 3.94 1.22
N GLU A 468 22.13 5.09 0.97
CA GLU A 468 22.79 6.31 0.51
C GLU A 468 23.87 6.78 1.50
N GLU A 469 23.57 6.80 2.81
CA GLU A 469 24.51 7.15 3.87
C GLU A 469 25.78 6.26 3.82
N ILE A 470 25.59 4.94 3.63
CA ILE A 470 26.70 3.97 3.60
C ILE A 470 27.49 4.04 2.28
N LEU A 471 26.82 4.27 1.16
CA LEU A 471 27.47 4.36 -0.16
C LEU A 471 28.30 5.64 -0.27
N THR A 472 27.78 6.78 0.21
CA THR A 472 28.49 8.08 0.19
C THR A 472 29.80 8.07 1.02
N VAL A 473 29.82 7.37 2.16
CA VAL A 473 31.03 7.21 2.98
C VAL A 473 32.12 6.43 2.23
N ARG A 474 31.78 5.61 1.24
CA ARG A 474 32.72 4.85 0.41
C ARG A 474 33.47 5.77 -0.57
N ASP A 475 32.74 6.65 -1.24
CA ASP A 475 33.30 7.51 -2.29
C ASP A 475 34.33 8.50 -1.71
N THR A 476 34.11 8.97 -0.49
CA THR A 476 35.05 9.84 0.22
C THR A 476 36.33 9.14 0.71
N LYS A 477 36.31 7.81 0.94
CA LYS A 477 37.49 7.03 1.36
C LYS A 477 38.27 6.42 0.19
N SER A 478 37.71 6.35 -1.00
CA SER A 478 38.41 5.90 -2.22
C SER A 478 39.07 7.04 -3.01
N ALA A 479 38.84 8.29 -2.58
CA ALA A 479 39.40 9.49 -3.21
C ALA A 479 40.67 10.02 -2.51
N PHE A 480 41.27 9.24 -1.58
CA PHE A 480 42.54 9.54 -0.93
C PHE A 480 43.58 8.41 -1.12
#